data_e68d80fc6b597bd1271d1ada8cb096a4
#
_entry.id   e68d80fc6b597bd1271d1ada8cb096a4
#
_cell.length_a   1.000
_cell.length_b   1.000
_cell.length_c   1.000
_cell.angle_alpha   90.00
_cell.angle_beta   90.00
_cell.angle_gamma   90.00
#
_symmetry.space_group_name_H-M   'P 1'
#
loop_
_entity.id
_entity.type
_entity.pdbx_description
1 polymer ?
#
loop_
_entity_poly.entity_id
_entity_poly.type
_entity_poly.pdbx_seq_one_letter_code
_entity_poly.pdbx_strand_id
1 'polypeptide(L)'
;MDLSISRMLEMQKALFDAQGQKWAPMQPQYGHEFIMYMVEEIGEVISIWKKKGPDAIHEDPVVRAAFLEEMADVLMYYHEILLRFHVTAEEISEAYDEKHRRNMTRNYQKQYEEMFTDGKK
;
A
#
# COMPACT_ATOMS: atom_id res chain seq x y z
N MET A 1 -18.12 8.16 -3.37
CA MET A 1 -17.23 8.93 -2.47
C MET A 1 -15.80 8.55 -2.76
N ASP A 2 -14.97 9.53 -2.95
CA ASP A 2 -13.54 9.33 -3.21
C ASP A 2 -12.75 10.09 -2.15
N LEU A 3 -12.02 9.35 -1.29
CA LEU A 3 -11.26 9.95 -0.20
C LEU A 3 -9.90 10.40 -0.70
N SER A 4 -9.52 11.64 -0.39
CA SER A 4 -8.18 12.13 -0.69
C SER A 4 -7.14 11.48 0.24
N ILE A 5 -5.87 11.56 -0.15
CA ILE A 5 -4.76 11.11 0.70
C ILE A 5 -4.79 11.86 2.04
N SER A 6 -4.99 13.18 2.00
CA SER A 6 -5.10 13.99 3.22
C SER A 6 -6.19 13.47 4.15
N ARG A 7 -7.36 13.16 3.59
CA ARG A 7 -8.48 12.67 4.39
C ARG A 7 -8.19 11.29 4.97
N MET A 8 -7.58 10.41 4.19
CA MET A 8 -7.22 9.06 4.66
C MET A 8 -6.21 9.13 5.80
N LEU A 9 -5.21 10.03 5.70
CA LEU A 9 -4.24 10.24 6.77
C LEU A 9 -4.91 10.79 8.03
N GLU A 10 -5.84 11.74 7.90
CA GLU A 10 -6.60 12.26 9.02
C GLU A 10 -7.42 11.15 9.70
N MET A 11 -8.09 10.32 8.91
CA MET A 11 -8.90 9.21 9.43
C MET A 11 -8.04 8.19 10.18
N GLN A 12 -6.86 7.86 9.64
CA GLN A 12 -5.94 6.93 10.28
C GLN A 12 -5.40 7.50 11.59
N LYS A 13 -5.08 8.79 11.62
CA LYS A 13 -4.65 9.45 12.85
C LYS A 13 -5.77 9.46 13.89
N ALA A 14 -7.00 9.73 13.46
CA ALA A 14 -8.16 9.70 14.35
C ALA A 14 -8.37 8.32 14.96
N LEU A 15 -8.18 7.27 14.17
CA LEU A 15 -8.27 5.89 14.66
C LEU A 15 -7.20 5.62 15.72
N PHE A 16 -5.97 6.04 15.48
CA PHE A 16 -4.88 5.90 16.45
C PHE A 16 -5.23 6.66 17.75
N ASP A 17 -5.70 7.89 17.64
CA ASP A 17 -6.06 8.70 18.81
C ASP A 17 -7.18 8.06 19.63
N ALA A 18 -8.14 7.42 18.96
CA ALA A 18 -9.28 6.79 19.62
C ALA A 18 -8.99 5.40 20.19
N GLN A 19 -8.20 4.59 19.49
CA GLN A 19 -8.04 3.17 19.77
C GLN A 19 -6.60 2.75 20.03
N GLY A 20 -5.63 3.59 19.74
CA GLY A 20 -4.21 3.25 19.71
C GLY A 20 -3.48 3.34 21.05
N GLN A 21 -4.19 3.42 22.16
CA GLN A 21 -3.59 3.59 23.49
C GLN A 21 -2.62 2.47 23.86
N LYS A 22 -2.88 1.26 23.37
CA LYS A 22 -2.02 0.09 23.60
C LYS A 22 -1.13 -0.23 22.39
N TRP A 23 -1.20 0.60 21.36
CA TRP A 23 -0.36 0.43 20.18
C TRP A 23 0.99 1.09 20.43
N ALA A 24 2.00 0.69 19.67
CA ALA A 24 3.30 1.33 19.72
C ALA A 24 3.17 2.83 19.40
N PRO A 25 3.98 3.69 20.02
CA PRO A 25 3.93 5.14 19.77
C PRO A 25 4.07 5.50 18.30
N MET A 26 3.45 6.62 17.89
CA MET A 26 3.47 7.12 16.52
C MET A 26 4.83 7.75 16.21
N GLN A 27 5.86 6.92 16.10
CA GLN A 27 7.26 7.33 15.93
C GLN A 27 7.96 6.41 14.93
N PRO A 28 8.99 6.91 14.23
CA PRO A 28 9.69 6.12 13.20
C PRO A 28 10.25 4.79 13.65
N GLN A 29 10.80 4.71 14.88
CA GLN A 29 11.39 3.47 15.38
C GLN A 29 10.38 2.32 15.49
N TYR A 30 9.08 2.61 15.47
CA TYR A 30 8.03 1.61 15.52
C TYR A 30 7.39 1.34 14.15
N GLY A 31 7.94 1.94 13.10
CA GLY A 31 7.40 1.79 11.73
C GLY A 31 7.60 0.40 11.15
N HIS A 32 8.67 -0.29 11.55
CA HIS A 32 9.01 -1.60 11.01
C HIS A 32 7.89 -2.62 11.22
N GLU A 33 7.28 -2.66 12.42
CA GLU A 33 6.20 -3.60 12.71
C GLU A 33 4.99 -3.36 11.80
N PHE A 34 4.70 -2.11 11.50
CA PHE A 34 3.56 -1.77 10.64
C PHE A 34 3.81 -2.10 9.17
N ILE A 35 5.08 -2.04 8.74
CA ILE A 35 5.46 -2.55 7.42
C ILE A 35 5.21 -4.06 7.37
N MET A 36 5.58 -4.78 8.43
CA MET A 36 5.34 -6.23 8.52
C MET A 36 3.85 -6.56 8.50
N TYR A 37 3.04 -5.80 9.23
CA TYR A 37 1.58 -5.99 9.24
C TYR A 37 0.98 -5.75 7.86
N MET A 38 1.47 -4.76 7.12
CA MET A 38 1.02 -4.52 5.75
C MET A 38 1.31 -5.73 4.86
N VAL A 39 2.51 -6.32 5.00
CA VAL A 39 2.88 -7.52 4.24
C VAL A 39 1.96 -8.69 4.60
N GLU A 40 1.61 -8.85 5.88
CA GLU A 40 0.67 -9.89 6.32
C GLU A 40 -0.70 -9.73 5.66
N GLU A 41 -1.20 -8.48 5.56
CA GLU A 41 -2.48 -8.23 4.89
C GLU A 41 -2.41 -8.52 3.38
N ILE A 42 -1.28 -8.25 2.75
CA ILE A 42 -1.05 -8.66 1.36
C ILE A 42 -1.14 -10.18 1.25
N GLY A 43 -0.63 -10.91 2.25
CA GLY A 43 -0.77 -12.36 2.34
C GLY A 43 -2.22 -12.81 2.38
N GLU A 44 -3.10 -12.08 3.06
CA GLU A 44 -4.53 -12.37 3.10
C GLU A 44 -5.17 -12.18 1.71
N VAL A 45 -4.73 -11.15 0.97
CA VAL A 45 -5.18 -10.95 -0.42
C VAL A 45 -4.76 -12.13 -1.28
N ILE A 46 -3.52 -12.60 -1.14
CA ILE A 46 -3.01 -13.77 -1.87
C ILE A 46 -3.84 -15.01 -1.53
N SER A 47 -4.22 -15.17 -0.28
CA SER A 47 -5.04 -16.31 0.17
C SER A 47 -6.41 -16.32 -0.54
N ILE A 48 -7.04 -15.16 -0.68
CA ILE A 48 -8.32 -15.04 -1.40
C ILE A 48 -8.13 -15.45 -2.87
N TRP A 49 -7.07 -14.95 -3.50
CA TRP A 49 -6.74 -15.32 -4.88
C TRP A 49 -6.59 -16.83 -5.04
N LYS A 50 -5.82 -17.46 -4.15
CA LYS A 50 -5.57 -18.89 -4.22
C LYS A 50 -6.83 -19.74 -4.02
N LYS A 51 -7.70 -19.33 -3.12
CA LYS A 51 -8.91 -20.07 -2.75
C LYS A 51 -10.06 -19.86 -3.73
N LYS A 52 -10.22 -18.65 -4.25
CA LYS A 52 -11.40 -18.24 -5.01
C LYS A 52 -11.13 -17.96 -6.48
N GLY A 53 -9.93 -17.49 -6.80
CA GLY A 53 -9.54 -17.15 -8.16
C GLY A 53 -9.98 -15.78 -8.63
N PRO A 54 -9.44 -15.33 -9.78
CA PRO A 54 -9.66 -13.96 -10.27
C PRO A 54 -11.10 -13.67 -10.69
N ASP A 55 -11.77 -14.65 -11.27
CA ASP A 55 -13.15 -14.44 -11.75
C ASP A 55 -14.11 -14.22 -10.57
N ALA A 56 -13.94 -15.00 -9.49
CA ALA A 56 -14.77 -14.84 -8.30
C ALA A 56 -14.51 -13.47 -7.62
N ILE A 57 -13.25 -13.06 -7.56
CA ILE A 57 -12.90 -11.72 -7.03
C ILE A 57 -13.59 -10.63 -7.83
N HIS A 58 -13.63 -10.78 -9.15
CA HIS A 58 -14.26 -9.80 -10.02
C HIS A 58 -15.79 -9.82 -9.96
N GLU A 59 -16.39 -11.00 -9.98
CA GLU A 59 -17.82 -11.18 -10.25
C GLU A 59 -18.68 -11.57 -9.05
N ASP A 60 -18.13 -12.30 -8.07
CA ASP A 60 -18.90 -12.75 -6.90
C ASP A 60 -18.93 -11.64 -5.85
N PRO A 61 -20.12 -11.08 -5.53
CA PRO A 61 -20.20 -9.96 -4.59
C PRO A 61 -19.62 -10.25 -3.20
N VAL A 62 -19.75 -11.48 -2.70
CA VAL A 62 -19.24 -11.86 -1.37
C VAL A 62 -17.72 -11.92 -1.40
N VAL A 63 -17.14 -12.56 -2.42
CA VAL A 63 -15.68 -12.67 -2.58
C VAL A 63 -15.08 -11.29 -2.83
N ARG A 64 -15.74 -10.48 -3.68
CA ARG A 64 -15.29 -9.11 -3.95
C ARG A 64 -15.28 -8.27 -2.70
N ALA A 65 -16.31 -8.36 -1.86
CA ALA A 65 -16.36 -7.63 -0.59
C ALA A 65 -15.21 -8.02 0.34
N ALA A 66 -14.91 -9.30 0.45
CA ALA A 66 -13.78 -9.78 1.24
C ALA A 66 -12.45 -9.27 0.69
N PHE A 67 -12.27 -9.30 -0.63
CA PHE A 67 -11.09 -8.77 -1.31
C PHE A 67 -10.92 -7.27 -1.02
N LEU A 68 -12.00 -6.49 -1.15
CA LEU A 68 -11.94 -5.04 -0.90
C LEU A 68 -11.61 -4.74 0.57
N GLU A 69 -12.13 -5.53 1.50
CA GLU A 69 -11.82 -5.36 2.92
C GLU A 69 -10.32 -5.55 3.18
N GLU A 70 -9.73 -6.61 2.63
CA GLU A 70 -8.29 -6.85 2.80
C GLU A 70 -7.45 -5.80 2.09
N MET A 71 -7.87 -5.34 0.91
CA MET A 71 -7.17 -4.25 0.21
C MET A 71 -7.27 -2.94 1.01
N ALA A 72 -8.40 -2.69 1.66
CA ALA A 72 -8.56 -1.53 2.53
C ALA A 72 -7.60 -1.62 3.73
N ASP A 73 -7.43 -2.81 4.32
CA ASP A 73 -6.49 -3.02 5.41
C ASP A 73 -5.05 -2.73 4.97
N VAL A 74 -4.66 -3.18 3.79
CA VAL A 74 -3.33 -2.86 3.20
C VAL A 74 -3.16 -1.35 3.11
N LEU A 75 -4.16 -0.64 2.59
CA LEU A 75 -4.10 0.81 2.42
C LEU A 75 -4.07 1.52 3.78
N MET A 76 -4.80 1.03 4.77
CA MET A 76 -4.77 1.58 6.13
C MET A 76 -3.39 1.45 6.75
N TYR A 77 -2.75 0.30 6.65
CA TYR A 77 -1.37 0.13 7.13
C TYR A 77 -0.38 1.00 6.37
N TYR A 78 -0.60 1.18 5.06
CA TYR A 78 0.22 2.09 4.27
C TYR A 78 0.18 3.51 4.85
N HIS A 79 -1.02 4.02 5.15
CA HIS A 79 -1.17 5.34 5.75
C HIS A 79 -0.60 5.42 7.17
N GLU A 80 -0.74 4.35 7.95
CA GLU A 80 -0.13 4.25 9.28
C GLU A 80 1.39 4.40 9.21
N ILE A 81 2.01 3.72 8.24
CA ILE A 81 3.46 3.81 8.01
C ILE A 81 3.85 5.25 7.65
N LEU A 82 3.11 5.90 6.76
CA LEU A 82 3.37 7.29 6.41
C LEU A 82 3.35 8.20 7.65
N LEU A 83 2.33 8.03 8.50
CA LEU A 83 2.20 8.81 9.73
C LEU A 83 3.39 8.58 10.67
N ARG A 84 3.84 7.35 10.83
CA ARG A 84 4.95 7.03 11.73
C ARG A 84 6.26 7.65 11.29
N PHE A 85 6.47 7.80 9.98
CA PHE A 85 7.65 8.47 9.45
C PHE A 85 7.43 9.95 9.18
N HIS A 86 6.30 10.50 9.65
CA HIS A 86 5.94 11.91 9.50
C HIS A 86 5.89 12.38 8.04
N VAL A 87 5.47 11.47 7.15
CA VAL A 87 5.29 11.78 5.73
C VAL A 87 3.94 12.46 5.55
N THR A 88 3.94 13.62 4.90
CA THR A 88 2.73 14.37 4.62
C THR A 88 2.07 13.93 3.32
N ALA A 89 0.80 14.30 3.15
CA ALA A 89 0.10 14.06 1.89
C ALA A 89 0.82 14.74 0.71
N GLU A 90 1.38 15.93 0.94
CA GLU A 90 2.12 16.66 -0.08
C GLU A 90 3.39 15.92 -0.50
N GLU A 91 4.16 15.43 0.47
CA GLU A 91 5.40 14.70 0.20
C GLU A 91 5.14 13.44 -0.63
N ILE A 92 4.16 12.62 -0.23
CA ILE A 92 3.89 11.38 -0.96
C ILE A 92 3.27 11.65 -2.33
N SER A 93 2.47 12.72 -2.43
CA SER A 93 1.89 13.12 -3.72
C SER A 93 2.99 13.57 -4.70
N GLU A 94 3.93 14.37 -4.24
CA GLU A 94 5.06 14.80 -5.07
C GLU A 94 5.93 13.63 -5.50
N ALA A 95 6.21 12.71 -4.59
CA ALA A 95 6.98 11.51 -4.91
C ALA A 95 6.27 10.65 -5.95
N TYR A 96 4.96 10.50 -5.81
CA TYR A 96 4.15 9.74 -6.76
C TYR A 96 4.15 10.41 -8.14
N ASP A 97 3.90 11.71 -8.18
CA ASP A 97 3.87 12.46 -9.43
C ASP A 97 5.20 12.40 -10.17
N GLU A 98 6.30 12.59 -9.45
CA GLU A 98 7.64 12.50 -10.03
C GLU A 98 7.92 11.09 -10.55
N LYS A 99 7.58 10.06 -9.78
CA LYS A 99 7.76 8.67 -10.20
C LYS A 99 6.93 8.36 -11.44
N HIS A 100 5.69 8.84 -11.47
CA HIS A 100 4.83 8.67 -12.64
C HIS A 100 5.44 9.30 -13.89
N ARG A 101 5.93 10.54 -13.78
CA ARG A 101 6.57 11.23 -14.92
C ARG A 101 7.79 10.46 -15.43
N ARG A 102 8.64 9.97 -14.53
CA ARG A 102 9.80 9.15 -14.92
C ARG A 102 9.36 7.87 -15.60
N ASN A 103 8.32 7.23 -15.08
CA ASN A 103 7.81 5.99 -15.67
C ASN A 103 7.23 6.22 -17.07
N MET A 104 6.56 7.36 -17.30
CA MET A 104 6.01 7.70 -18.62
C MET A 104 7.08 7.91 -19.68
N THR A 105 8.27 8.39 -19.29
CA THR A 105 9.38 8.64 -20.21
C THR A 105 10.38 7.49 -20.26
N ARG A 106 10.21 6.49 -19.42
CA ARG A 106 11.14 5.37 -19.28
C ARG A 106 10.96 4.35 -20.41
N ASN A 107 12.06 3.90 -21.02
CA ASN A 107 12.02 2.84 -22.00
C ASN A 107 12.22 1.49 -21.31
N TYR A 108 11.13 0.85 -20.91
CA TYR A 108 11.17 -0.42 -20.19
C TYR A 108 11.77 -1.54 -21.03
N GLN A 109 11.49 -1.56 -22.32
CA GLN A 109 12.01 -2.60 -23.21
C GLN A 109 13.54 -2.53 -23.31
N LYS A 110 14.08 -1.33 -23.49
CA LYS A 110 15.52 -1.12 -23.54
C LYS A 110 16.20 -1.51 -22.23
N GLN A 111 15.62 -1.14 -21.10
CA GLN A 111 16.15 -1.48 -19.79
C GLN A 111 16.15 -2.98 -19.55
N TYR A 112 15.11 -3.67 -19.96
CA TYR A 112 15.02 -5.13 -19.87
C TYR A 112 16.15 -5.79 -20.69
N GLU A 113 16.33 -5.35 -21.92
CA GLU A 113 17.37 -5.87 -22.80
C GLU A 113 18.77 -5.62 -22.22
N GLU A 114 19.04 -4.42 -21.72
CA GLU A 114 20.31 -4.07 -21.09
C GLU A 114 20.59 -4.93 -19.86
N MET A 115 19.58 -5.18 -19.03
CA MET A 115 19.72 -6.00 -17.83
C MET A 115 20.14 -7.42 -18.19
N PHE A 116 19.53 -8.02 -19.21
CA PHE A 116 19.88 -9.37 -19.64
C PHE A 116 21.25 -9.43 -20.33
N THR A 117 21.60 -8.41 -21.10
CA THR A 117 22.91 -8.30 -21.73
C THR A 117 24.01 -8.22 -20.68
N ASP A 118 23.84 -7.37 -19.68
CA ASP A 118 24.79 -7.21 -18.58
C ASP A 118 24.93 -8.50 -17.76
N GLY A 119 23.81 -9.22 -17.56
CA GLY A 119 23.83 -10.49 -16.86
C GLY A 119 24.62 -11.59 -17.54
N LYS A 120 24.92 -11.43 -18.82
CA LYS A 120 25.71 -12.39 -19.60
C LYS A 120 27.22 -12.13 -19.52
N LYS A 121 27.60 -11.01 -18.97
CA LYS A 121 29.01 -10.66 -18.78
C LYS A 121 29.54 -11.29 -17.51
#